data_9210dddeb5e60cd8ba30d46b8aea3785
#
_entry.id   9210dddeb5e60cd8ba30d46b8aea3785
#
_cell.length_a   1.000
_cell.length_b   1.000
_cell.length_c   1.000
_cell.angle_alpha   90.00
_cell.angle_beta   90.00
_cell.angle_gamma   90.00
#
_symmetry.space_group_name_H-M   'P 1'
#
loop_
_entity.id
_entity.type
_entity.pdbx_description
1 polymer ?
#
loop_
_entity_poly.entity_id
_entity_poly.type
_entity_poly.pdbx_seq_one_letter_code
_entity_poly.pdbx_strand_id
1 'polypeptide(L)'
;MEDGKAMINILYEDNHLLVVEKKVGVLSQSDGSNTPDMLTIFKKYLKDKYNKPGNVYLGLVHRLDKNVGGVMVFAKTSKAASRLSEQIRNRTFKKTYLAICEGIIDKDAKYQDYLKRVEYRSEVSNSKEGKLAILSFHVLEIKNNNTLVKINLETGRHHQIRVQFSYHNHPLLGDEKYGKKGYYPLALFAYKLEFNHPTTKEKLSFTLLPEEGYFKQFDLKNKDI
;
A
#
# COMPACT_ATOMS: atom_id res chain seq x y z
N MET A 1 -16.08 2.82 22.96
CA MET A 1 -15.24 4.01 22.62
C MET A 1 -13.73 3.75 22.79
N GLU A 2 -13.30 2.53 23.08
CA GLU A 2 -11.87 2.14 23.16
C GLU A 2 -11.29 1.70 21.82
N ASP A 3 -12.11 1.26 20.88
CA ASP A 3 -11.65 0.72 19.57
C ASP A 3 -10.95 1.76 18.66
N GLY A 4 -11.19 3.04 18.86
CA GLY A 4 -10.58 4.10 18.03
C GLY A 4 -9.10 4.38 18.33
N LYS A 5 -8.63 4.12 19.56
CA LYS A 5 -7.22 4.36 19.94
C LYS A 5 -6.27 3.29 19.37
N ALA A 6 -6.72 2.05 19.24
CA ALA A 6 -5.93 0.93 18.69
C ALA A 6 -5.66 1.05 17.19
N MET A 7 -6.43 1.90 16.47
CA MET A 7 -6.28 2.11 15.02
C MET A 7 -5.29 3.21 14.63
N ILE A 8 -4.83 4.03 15.58
CA ILE A 8 -4.01 5.22 15.31
C ILE A 8 -2.55 4.89 15.65
N ASN A 9 -1.76 4.60 14.61
CA ASN A 9 -0.32 4.55 14.70
C ASN A 9 0.27 5.60 13.75
N ILE A 10 0.86 6.65 14.32
CA ILE A 10 1.45 7.78 13.60
C ILE A 10 2.97 7.61 13.59
N LEU A 11 3.54 7.53 12.38
CA LEU A 11 4.98 7.40 12.17
C LEU A 11 5.65 8.77 12.08
N TYR A 12 4.93 9.77 11.56
CA TYR A 12 5.44 11.14 11.42
C TYR A 12 4.27 12.11 11.28
N GLU A 13 4.41 13.28 11.88
CA GLU A 13 3.47 14.37 11.71
C GLU A 13 4.18 15.72 11.78
N ASP A 14 3.89 16.59 10.80
CA ASP A 14 4.27 17.99 10.81
C ASP A 14 3.12 18.89 10.32
N ASN A 15 3.42 20.13 9.90
CA ASN A 15 2.41 21.06 9.38
C ASN A 15 1.86 20.67 8.00
N HIS A 16 2.54 19.81 7.26
CA HIS A 16 2.26 19.48 5.85
C HIS A 16 1.88 18.03 5.63
N LEU A 17 2.39 17.13 6.46
CA LEU A 17 2.29 15.68 6.30
C LEU A 17 1.73 14.99 7.54
N LEU A 18 1.08 13.87 7.31
CA LEU A 18 0.73 12.88 8.31
C LEU A 18 1.04 11.50 7.73
N VAL A 19 2.06 10.82 8.26
CA VAL A 19 2.44 9.45 7.86
C VAL A 19 1.98 8.48 8.94
N VAL A 20 1.28 7.44 8.53
CA VAL A 20 0.57 6.54 9.44
C VAL A 20 0.70 5.10 9.00
N GLU A 21 0.44 4.19 9.93
CA GLU A 21 0.16 2.80 9.60
C GLU A 21 -1.33 2.62 9.30
N LYS A 22 -1.63 2.05 8.15
CA LYS A 22 -2.97 1.51 7.85
C LYS A 22 -3.04 0.05 8.29
N LYS A 23 -3.97 -0.29 9.14
CA LYS A 23 -4.25 -1.68 9.52
C LYS A 23 -5.03 -2.41 8.43
N VAL A 24 -4.85 -3.73 8.35
CA VAL A 24 -5.68 -4.62 7.50
C VAL A 24 -7.15 -4.51 7.94
N GLY A 25 -8.08 -4.54 6.99
CA GLY A 25 -9.52 -4.41 7.25
C GLY A 25 -10.06 -2.98 7.26
N VAL A 26 -9.20 -1.96 7.35
CA VAL A 26 -9.58 -0.54 7.31
C VAL A 26 -9.52 -0.01 5.88
N LEU A 27 -10.51 0.77 5.46
CA LEU A 27 -10.50 1.44 4.15
C LEU A 27 -9.55 2.65 4.13
N SER A 28 -8.98 3.00 2.99
CA SER A 28 -8.21 4.24 2.84
C SER A 28 -9.10 5.48 2.88
N GLN A 29 -10.30 5.37 2.33
CA GLN A 29 -11.39 6.36 2.35
C GLN A 29 -12.73 5.64 2.35
N SER A 30 -13.80 6.29 2.80
CA SER A 30 -15.14 5.72 2.79
C SER A 30 -15.56 5.28 1.38
N ASP A 31 -16.21 4.15 1.31
CA ASP A 31 -16.88 3.60 0.11
C ASP A 31 -18.41 3.67 0.21
N GLY A 32 -18.92 4.38 1.24
CA GLY A 32 -20.33 4.48 1.56
C GLY A 32 -20.85 3.39 2.51
N SER A 33 -20.02 2.41 2.86
CA SER A 33 -20.34 1.40 3.88
C SER A 33 -20.04 1.93 5.30
N ASN A 34 -20.44 1.16 6.31
CA ASN A 34 -20.11 1.43 7.71
C ASN A 34 -18.68 0.98 8.09
N THR A 35 -17.86 0.54 7.13
CA THR A 35 -16.47 0.14 7.39
C THR A 35 -15.64 1.37 7.77
N PRO A 36 -14.88 1.33 8.87
CA PRO A 36 -13.98 2.42 9.24
C PRO A 36 -12.99 2.76 8.12
N ASP A 37 -12.70 4.04 7.93
CA ASP A 37 -11.74 4.50 6.94
C ASP A 37 -10.71 5.46 7.55
N MET A 38 -9.50 5.40 7.02
CA MET A 38 -8.36 6.17 7.49
C MET A 38 -8.58 7.68 7.39
N LEU A 39 -9.22 8.14 6.31
CA LEU A 39 -9.43 9.56 6.09
C LEU A 39 -10.35 10.16 7.16
N THR A 40 -11.44 9.49 7.49
CA THR A 40 -12.38 9.92 8.54
C THR A 40 -11.73 9.85 9.92
N ILE A 41 -11.02 8.75 10.24
CA ILE A 41 -10.32 8.55 11.51
C ILE A 41 -9.31 9.69 11.75
N PHE A 42 -8.45 9.99 10.77
CA PHE A 42 -7.41 10.99 10.93
C PHE A 42 -7.90 12.45 10.81
N LYS A 43 -8.98 12.71 10.08
CA LYS A 43 -9.65 14.01 10.16
C LYS A 43 -10.18 14.29 11.57
N LYS A 44 -10.79 13.29 12.21
CA LYS A 44 -11.23 13.39 13.60
C LYS A 44 -10.04 13.59 14.54
N TYR A 45 -9.00 12.78 14.42
CA TYR A 45 -7.77 12.93 15.20
C TYR A 45 -7.19 14.36 15.13
N LEU A 46 -7.03 14.91 13.92
CA LEU A 46 -6.49 16.24 13.72
C LEU A 46 -7.43 17.34 14.26
N LYS A 47 -8.75 17.15 14.15
CA LYS A 47 -9.75 18.07 14.70
C LYS A 47 -9.64 18.14 16.21
N ASP A 48 -9.59 16.99 16.85
CA ASP A 48 -9.52 16.88 18.32
C ASP A 48 -8.17 17.39 18.84
N LYS A 49 -7.06 16.99 18.24
CA LYS A 49 -5.69 17.37 18.64
C LYS A 49 -5.45 18.87 18.58
N TYR A 50 -5.97 19.54 17.56
CA TYR A 50 -5.72 20.96 17.33
C TYR A 50 -6.94 21.87 17.64
N ASN A 51 -7.97 21.33 18.29
CA ASN A 51 -9.21 22.06 18.65
C ASN A 51 -9.79 22.87 17.48
N LYS A 52 -9.81 22.27 16.26
CA LYS A 52 -10.26 22.97 15.06
C LYS A 52 -11.77 23.12 15.03
N PRO A 53 -12.31 24.34 14.86
CA PRO A 53 -13.77 24.61 14.95
C PRO A 53 -14.55 24.09 13.74
N GLY A 54 -13.94 23.76 12.62
CA GLY A 54 -14.63 23.41 11.37
C GLY A 54 -14.20 22.08 10.81
N ASN A 55 -14.36 21.93 9.50
CA ASN A 55 -13.88 20.79 8.75
C ASN A 55 -12.36 20.83 8.62
N VAL A 56 -11.73 19.66 8.83
CA VAL A 56 -10.29 19.50 8.69
C VAL A 56 -9.98 19.01 7.27
N TYR A 57 -9.11 19.75 6.58
CA TYR A 57 -8.55 19.25 5.32
C TYR A 57 -7.55 18.14 5.60
N LEU A 58 -7.68 17.03 4.88
CA LEU A 58 -6.71 15.95 4.81
C LEU A 58 -6.77 15.36 3.41
N GLY A 59 -5.69 15.52 2.63
CA GLY A 59 -5.60 15.12 1.23
C GLY A 59 -5.10 13.68 1.10
N LEU A 60 -5.86 12.85 0.38
CA LEU A 60 -5.50 11.48 0.05
C LEU A 60 -4.74 11.48 -1.29
N VAL A 61 -3.43 11.18 -1.29
CA VAL A 61 -2.57 11.20 -2.48
C VAL A 61 -2.33 9.80 -3.07
N HIS A 62 -2.48 8.76 -2.27
CA HIS A 62 -2.46 7.36 -2.70
C HIS A 62 -3.38 6.52 -1.82
N ARG A 63 -3.64 5.27 -2.23
CA ARG A 63 -4.54 4.37 -1.51
C ARG A 63 -3.93 2.97 -1.40
N LEU A 64 -4.30 2.26 -0.34
CA LEU A 64 -4.13 0.83 -0.17
C LEU A 64 -5.50 0.16 -0.20
N ASP A 65 -5.56 -1.08 -0.69
CA ASP A 65 -6.76 -1.90 -0.64
C ASP A 65 -7.17 -2.16 0.83
N LYS A 66 -8.44 -2.48 1.08
CA LYS A 66 -8.96 -2.79 2.44
C LYS A 66 -8.11 -3.84 3.14
N ASN A 67 -7.73 -4.91 2.42
CA ASN A 67 -6.98 -6.05 2.97
C ASN A 67 -5.45 -5.88 2.92
N VAL A 68 -4.94 -4.70 2.57
CA VAL A 68 -3.51 -4.38 2.55
C VAL A 68 -3.20 -3.43 3.70
N GLY A 69 -2.30 -3.84 4.58
CA GLY A 69 -1.75 -3.01 5.65
C GLY A 69 -0.46 -2.29 5.23
N GLY A 70 0.02 -1.38 6.07
CA GLY A 70 1.32 -0.74 5.91
C GLY A 70 1.33 0.78 5.91
N VAL A 71 2.41 1.35 5.41
CA VAL A 71 2.66 2.80 5.47
C VAL A 71 1.76 3.56 4.49
N MET A 72 1.10 4.60 5.00
CA MET A 72 0.36 5.57 4.20
C MET A 72 0.75 7.00 4.57
N VAL A 73 0.70 7.92 3.60
CA VAL A 73 0.88 9.35 3.82
C VAL A 73 -0.34 10.13 3.37
N PHE A 74 -0.73 11.09 4.19
CA PHE A 74 -1.73 12.11 3.91
C PHE A 74 -1.10 13.50 3.86
N ALA A 75 -1.64 14.38 3.04
CA ALA A 75 -1.26 15.77 2.99
C ALA A 75 -2.19 16.63 3.88
N LYS A 76 -1.64 17.39 4.82
CA LYS A 76 -2.42 18.28 5.70
C LYS A 76 -2.80 19.60 5.03
N THR A 77 -2.29 19.87 3.81
CA THR A 77 -2.62 21.04 3.00
C THR A 77 -2.81 20.68 1.52
N SER A 78 -3.62 21.44 0.79
CA SER A 78 -3.82 21.25 -0.66
C SER A 78 -2.53 21.40 -1.46
N LYS A 79 -1.66 22.34 -1.06
CA LYS A 79 -0.35 22.54 -1.68
C LYS A 79 0.58 21.35 -1.50
N ALA A 80 0.58 20.73 -0.30
CA ALA A 80 1.33 19.49 -0.06
C ALA A 80 0.75 18.33 -0.89
N ALA A 81 -0.58 18.20 -0.97
CA ALA A 81 -1.24 17.17 -1.78
C ALA A 81 -0.86 17.28 -3.27
N SER A 82 -0.89 18.50 -3.82
CA SER A 82 -0.50 18.76 -5.21
C SER A 82 0.97 18.34 -5.49
N ARG A 83 1.89 18.72 -4.61
CA ARG A 83 3.32 18.42 -4.75
C ARG A 83 3.63 16.92 -4.59
N LEU A 84 2.97 16.23 -3.66
CA LEU A 84 3.11 14.76 -3.55
C LEU A 84 2.50 14.05 -4.77
N SER A 85 1.37 14.51 -5.28
CA SER A 85 0.75 13.99 -6.50
C SER A 85 1.65 14.18 -7.72
N GLU A 86 2.40 15.28 -7.78
CA GLU A 86 3.40 15.52 -8.81
C GLU A 86 4.56 14.51 -8.70
N GLN A 87 5.08 14.27 -7.51
CA GLN A 87 6.12 13.24 -7.30
C GLN A 87 5.64 11.84 -7.71
N ILE A 88 4.37 11.51 -7.46
CA ILE A 88 3.78 10.24 -7.91
C ILE A 88 3.73 10.16 -9.44
N ARG A 89 3.30 11.24 -10.11
CA ARG A 89 3.29 11.29 -11.60
C ARG A 89 4.69 11.17 -12.19
N ASN A 90 5.67 11.83 -11.59
CA ASN A 90 7.06 11.85 -12.03
C ASN A 90 7.85 10.61 -11.54
N ARG A 91 7.21 9.65 -10.85
CA ARG A 91 7.81 8.41 -10.32
C ARG A 91 8.99 8.63 -9.37
N THR A 92 9.05 9.80 -8.73
CA THR A 92 10.04 10.09 -7.67
C THR A 92 9.53 9.70 -6.29
N PHE A 93 8.23 9.47 -6.14
CA PHE A 93 7.60 8.89 -4.95
C PHE A 93 7.70 7.36 -5.04
N LYS A 94 8.61 6.77 -4.24
CA LYS A 94 8.89 5.34 -4.25
C LYS A 94 7.93 4.59 -3.31
N LYS A 95 7.43 3.44 -3.77
CA LYS A 95 6.55 2.55 -3.02
C LYS A 95 7.13 1.15 -3.07
N THR A 96 7.49 0.62 -1.91
CA THR A 96 7.99 -0.75 -1.79
C THR A 96 7.00 -1.58 -0.98
N TYR A 97 6.72 -2.79 -1.44
CA TYR A 97 5.83 -3.75 -0.81
C TYR A 97 6.57 -5.03 -0.46
N LEU A 98 6.09 -5.74 0.54
CA LEU A 98 6.39 -7.14 0.76
C LEU A 98 5.16 -7.95 0.39
N ALA A 99 5.38 -9.08 -0.29
CA ALA A 99 4.31 -10.03 -0.62
C ALA A 99 4.81 -11.46 -0.49
N ILE A 100 3.88 -12.39 -0.27
CA ILE A 100 4.16 -13.81 -0.31
C ILE A 100 3.31 -14.40 -1.43
N CYS A 101 3.97 -15.06 -2.37
CA CYS A 101 3.36 -15.67 -3.55
C CYS A 101 3.27 -17.19 -3.38
N GLU A 102 2.25 -17.81 -3.97
CA GLU A 102 2.18 -19.26 -4.13
C GLU A 102 3.23 -19.73 -5.15
N GLY A 103 3.86 -20.86 -4.85
CA GLY A 103 4.87 -21.48 -5.70
C GLY A 103 6.27 -20.90 -5.53
N ILE A 104 7.20 -21.47 -6.29
CA ILE A 104 8.62 -21.12 -6.26
C ILE A 104 8.91 -20.12 -7.38
N ILE A 105 9.41 -18.95 -7.01
CA ILE A 105 10.02 -17.99 -7.92
C ILE A 105 11.51 -17.98 -7.62
N ASP A 106 12.33 -18.42 -8.56
CA ASP A 106 13.76 -18.67 -8.35
C ASP A 106 14.67 -17.48 -8.69
N LYS A 107 14.11 -16.42 -9.28
CA LYS A 107 14.87 -15.25 -9.71
C LYS A 107 14.06 -13.95 -9.66
N ASP A 108 14.78 -12.87 -9.51
CA ASP A 108 14.25 -11.52 -9.63
C ASP A 108 13.66 -11.28 -11.02
N ALA A 109 12.60 -10.47 -11.10
CA ALA A 109 12.00 -10.12 -12.38
C ALA A 109 11.34 -8.73 -12.38
N LYS A 110 10.97 -8.32 -13.57
CA LYS A 110 10.16 -7.13 -13.84
C LYS A 110 8.92 -7.54 -14.64
N TYR A 111 7.74 -7.19 -14.12
CA TYR A 111 6.49 -7.37 -14.84
C TYR A 111 6.08 -6.06 -15.51
N GLN A 112 5.71 -6.16 -16.78
CA GLN A 112 5.24 -5.04 -17.59
C GLN A 112 4.03 -5.50 -18.41
N ASP A 113 2.85 -5.12 -17.96
CA ASP A 113 1.58 -5.52 -18.55
C ASP A 113 0.69 -4.30 -18.77
N TYR A 114 -0.38 -4.45 -19.54
CA TYR A 114 -1.44 -3.46 -19.64
C TYR A 114 -2.63 -3.94 -18.83
N LEU A 115 -3.11 -3.09 -17.90
CA LEU A 115 -4.23 -3.43 -17.04
C LEU A 115 -5.44 -2.57 -17.36
N LYS A 116 -6.61 -3.19 -17.51
CA LYS A 116 -7.91 -2.52 -17.53
C LYS A 116 -8.71 -2.87 -16.29
N ARG A 117 -9.54 -1.93 -15.84
CA ARG A 117 -10.48 -2.16 -14.77
C ARG A 117 -11.81 -2.65 -15.36
N VAL A 118 -12.32 -3.75 -14.82
CA VAL A 118 -13.62 -4.32 -15.14
C VAL A 118 -14.40 -4.42 -13.83
N GLU A 119 -15.39 -3.54 -13.65
CA GLU A 119 -16.16 -3.43 -12.40
C GLU A 119 -15.28 -3.31 -11.13
N TYR A 120 -15.30 -4.35 -10.31
CA TYR A 120 -14.55 -4.42 -9.03
C TYR A 120 -13.21 -5.16 -9.15
N ARG A 121 -12.81 -5.56 -10.35
CA ARG A 121 -11.56 -6.27 -10.64
C ARG A 121 -10.70 -5.49 -11.63
N SER A 122 -9.49 -5.93 -11.79
CA SER A 122 -8.62 -5.54 -12.91
C SER A 122 -8.16 -6.80 -13.61
N GLU A 123 -7.85 -6.71 -14.88
CA GLU A 123 -7.35 -7.82 -15.68
C GLU A 123 -6.25 -7.34 -16.62
N VAL A 124 -5.40 -8.26 -17.04
CA VAL A 124 -4.40 -7.99 -18.08
C VAL A 124 -5.12 -7.86 -19.42
N SER A 125 -4.70 -6.89 -20.19
CA SER A 125 -5.31 -6.49 -21.45
C SER A 125 -4.24 -6.13 -22.48
N ASN A 126 -4.63 -5.69 -23.66
CA ASN A 126 -3.74 -5.14 -24.66
C ASN A 126 -3.48 -3.63 -24.44
N SER A 127 -2.52 -3.06 -25.17
CA SER A 127 -2.13 -1.65 -25.05
C SER A 127 -3.20 -0.64 -25.47
N LYS A 128 -4.21 -1.06 -26.24
CA LYS A 128 -5.29 -0.18 -26.70
C LYS A 128 -6.35 0.04 -25.61
N GLU A 129 -6.61 -0.99 -24.78
CA GLU A 129 -7.68 -0.97 -23.79
C GLU A 129 -7.16 -0.76 -22.35
N GLY A 130 -5.91 -1.15 -22.10
CA GLY A 130 -5.29 -1.12 -20.77
C GLY A 130 -4.37 0.08 -20.56
N LYS A 131 -4.02 0.29 -19.29
CA LYS A 131 -3.00 1.25 -18.87
C LYS A 131 -1.74 0.51 -18.49
N LEU A 132 -0.59 0.97 -18.96
CA LEU A 132 0.72 0.40 -18.65
C LEU A 132 0.91 0.29 -17.11
N ALA A 133 1.28 -0.90 -16.68
CA ALA A 133 1.52 -1.30 -15.30
C ALA A 133 2.92 -1.93 -15.19
N ILE A 134 3.78 -1.35 -14.37
CA ILE A 134 5.18 -1.76 -14.22
C ILE A 134 5.50 -1.94 -12.75
N LEU A 135 6.08 -3.07 -12.40
CA LEU A 135 6.73 -3.36 -11.13
C LEU A 135 7.99 -4.20 -11.36
N SER A 136 8.94 -4.09 -10.44
CA SER A 136 10.06 -5.05 -10.32
C SER A 136 10.01 -5.68 -8.94
N PHE A 137 10.55 -6.89 -8.81
CA PHE A 137 10.65 -7.55 -7.52
C PHE A 137 11.96 -8.31 -7.37
N HIS A 138 12.39 -8.44 -6.11
CA HIS A 138 13.50 -9.25 -5.65
C HIS A 138 12.98 -10.41 -4.81
N VAL A 139 13.47 -11.60 -5.06
CA VAL A 139 13.19 -12.80 -4.25
C VAL A 139 14.01 -12.68 -2.96
N LEU A 140 13.33 -12.70 -1.82
CA LEU A 140 14.00 -12.63 -0.51
C LEU A 140 14.21 -14.01 0.11
N GLU A 141 13.20 -14.88 0.02
CA GLU A 141 13.26 -16.23 0.61
C GLU A 141 12.20 -17.13 -0.01
N ILE A 142 12.53 -18.42 -0.16
CA ILE A 142 11.61 -19.48 -0.54
C ILE A 142 11.44 -20.41 0.66
N LYS A 143 10.19 -20.63 1.09
CA LYS A 143 9.85 -21.47 2.22
C LYS A 143 8.47 -22.11 2.07
N ASN A 144 8.38 -23.43 2.33
CA ASN A 144 7.11 -24.16 2.26
C ASN A 144 6.36 -24.00 0.92
N ASN A 145 7.09 -24.08 -0.20
CA ASN A 145 6.55 -23.87 -1.55
C ASN A 145 5.89 -22.49 -1.74
N ASN A 146 6.32 -21.48 -1.00
CA ASN A 146 5.92 -20.08 -1.14
C ASN A 146 7.15 -19.20 -1.26
N THR A 147 7.01 -18.09 -1.96
CA THR A 147 8.11 -17.14 -2.18
C THR A 147 7.77 -15.78 -1.54
N LEU A 148 8.63 -15.32 -0.65
CA LEU A 148 8.63 -13.95 -0.13
C LEU A 148 9.37 -13.05 -1.12
N VAL A 149 8.73 -11.97 -1.53
CA VAL A 149 9.29 -11.00 -2.48
C VAL A 149 9.21 -9.57 -1.96
N LYS A 150 10.23 -8.77 -2.28
CA LYS A 150 10.23 -7.31 -2.14
C LYS A 150 9.93 -6.68 -3.48
N ILE A 151 8.86 -5.89 -3.56
CA ILE A 151 8.32 -5.35 -4.80
C ILE A 151 8.51 -3.83 -4.84
N ASN A 152 9.14 -3.33 -5.89
CA ASN A 152 9.22 -1.91 -6.22
C ASN A 152 8.11 -1.56 -7.21
N LEU A 153 7.13 -0.76 -6.80
CA LEU A 153 5.97 -0.41 -7.59
C LEU A 153 6.19 0.89 -8.36
N GLU A 154 6.48 0.81 -9.67
CA GLU A 154 6.71 1.99 -10.53
C GLU A 154 5.41 2.70 -10.92
N THR A 155 4.33 1.95 -11.13
CA THR A 155 2.99 2.47 -11.42
C THR A 155 2.01 2.03 -10.34
N GLY A 156 0.85 2.66 -10.24
CA GLY A 156 -0.16 2.35 -9.22
C GLY A 156 -1.53 2.11 -9.83
N ARG A 157 -1.71 1.02 -10.58
CA ARG A 157 -3.02 0.64 -11.11
C ARG A 157 -3.85 -0.06 -10.05
N HIS A 158 -5.16 -0.07 -10.23
CA HIS A 158 -6.07 -0.78 -9.32
C HIS A 158 -5.70 -2.26 -9.25
N HIS A 159 -5.46 -2.78 -8.04
CA HIS A 159 -5.02 -4.15 -7.74
C HIS A 159 -3.76 -4.61 -8.48
N GLN A 160 -2.88 -3.71 -8.91
CA GLN A 160 -1.78 -4.01 -9.83
C GLN A 160 -0.94 -5.21 -9.43
N ILE A 161 -0.38 -5.22 -8.23
CA ILE A 161 0.49 -6.31 -7.74
C ILE A 161 -0.27 -7.64 -7.80
N ARG A 162 -1.49 -7.66 -7.29
CA ARG A 162 -2.35 -8.85 -7.21
C ARG A 162 -2.64 -9.45 -8.59
N VAL A 163 -3.01 -8.59 -9.55
CA VAL A 163 -3.33 -9.00 -10.92
C VAL A 163 -2.09 -9.54 -11.63
N GLN A 164 -0.97 -8.79 -11.58
CA GLN A 164 0.26 -9.18 -12.29
C GLN A 164 0.82 -10.50 -11.76
N PHE A 165 0.93 -10.66 -10.43
CA PHE A 165 1.42 -11.92 -9.87
C PHE A 165 0.50 -13.10 -10.19
N SER A 166 -0.82 -12.93 -10.14
CA SER A 166 -1.77 -13.97 -10.54
C SER A 166 -1.67 -14.31 -12.03
N TYR A 167 -1.55 -13.30 -12.90
CA TYR A 167 -1.40 -13.51 -14.35
C TYR A 167 -0.12 -14.27 -14.71
N HIS A 168 0.96 -14.02 -13.98
CA HIS A 168 2.25 -14.74 -14.11
C HIS A 168 2.30 -16.05 -13.31
N ASN A 169 1.16 -16.64 -12.95
CA ASN A 169 0.99 -17.95 -12.28
C ASN A 169 1.54 -18.03 -10.85
N HIS A 170 1.73 -16.90 -10.18
CA HIS A 170 2.17 -16.82 -8.79
C HIS A 170 1.22 -15.95 -7.96
N PRO A 171 -0.08 -16.33 -7.81
CA PRO A 171 -1.02 -15.52 -7.04
C PRO A 171 -0.52 -15.30 -5.60
N LEU A 172 -0.90 -14.19 -4.99
CA LEU A 172 -0.52 -13.92 -3.61
C LEU A 172 -1.30 -14.80 -2.65
N LEU A 173 -0.67 -15.25 -1.58
CA LEU A 173 -1.34 -16.04 -0.54
C LEU A 173 -2.53 -15.26 0.05
N GLY A 174 -3.66 -15.94 0.19
CA GLY A 174 -4.89 -15.37 0.75
C GLY A 174 -5.60 -14.37 -0.17
N ASP A 175 -5.23 -14.29 -1.45
CA ASP A 175 -5.91 -13.44 -2.41
C ASP A 175 -7.18 -14.10 -2.95
N GLU A 176 -8.32 -13.90 -2.27
CA GLU A 176 -9.62 -14.45 -2.68
C GLU A 176 -10.10 -13.97 -4.06
N LYS A 177 -9.58 -12.84 -4.53
CA LYS A 177 -10.03 -12.23 -5.80
C LYS A 177 -9.27 -12.74 -7.01
N TYR A 178 -7.98 -12.99 -6.88
CA TYR A 178 -7.07 -13.35 -7.98
C TYR A 178 -6.34 -14.67 -7.77
N GLY A 179 -6.52 -15.30 -6.63
CA GLY A 179 -5.91 -16.58 -6.25
C GLY A 179 -6.92 -17.45 -5.50
N LYS A 180 -6.51 -17.95 -4.36
CA LYS A 180 -7.33 -18.80 -3.48
C LYS A 180 -7.55 -18.13 -2.12
N LYS A 181 -8.74 -18.36 -1.56
CA LYS A 181 -9.02 -18.02 -0.15
C LYS A 181 -8.05 -18.78 0.74
N GLY A 182 -7.37 -18.04 1.62
CA GLY A 182 -6.43 -18.60 2.57
C GLY A 182 -6.94 -18.55 4.01
N TYR A 183 -6.12 -19.07 4.93
CA TYR A 183 -6.40 -19.04 6.37
C TYR A 183 -6.26 -17.62 6.93
N TYR A 184 -5.27 -16.87 6.46
CA TYR A 184 -5.04 -15.46 6.80
C TYR A 184 -5.46 -14.54 5.66
N PRO A 185 -5.65 -13.23 5.93
CA PRO A 185 -5.84 -12.24 4.89
C PRO A 185 -4.70 -12.19 3.87
N LEU A 186 -4.93 -11.48 2.77
CA LEU A 186 -4.00 -11.24 1.68
C LEU A 186 -2.57 -10.93 2.15
N ALA A 187 -1.60 -11.73 1.71
CA ALA A 187 -0.18 -11.55 2.02
C ALA A 187 0.47 -10.45 1.17
N LEU A 188 0.02 -9.22 1.36
CA LEU A 188 0.54 -8.00 0.72
C LEU A 188 0.61 -6.88 1.75
N PHE A 189 1.78 -6.23 1.86
CA PHE A 189 2.00 -5.18 2.84
C PHE A 189 2.79 -4.02 2.24
N ALA A 190 2.32 -2.79 2.43
CA ALA A 190 3.01 -1.57 2.02
C ALA A 190 4.17 -1.30 2.99
N TYR A 191 5.33 -1.87 2.67
CA TYR A 191 6.49 -1.94 3.53
C TYR A 191 7.18 -0.60 3.71
N LYS A 192 7.38 0.17 2.61
CA LYS A 192 8.18 1.39 2.63
C LYS A 192 7.67 2.44 1.68
N LEU A 193 7.69 3.70 2.14
CA LEU A 193 7.50 4.90 1.32
C LEU A 193 8.76 5.77 1.36
N GLU A 194 9.20 6.27 0.20
CA GLU A 194 10.29 7.23 0.08
C GLU A 194 9.87 8.36 -0.86
N PHE A 195 9.98 9.59 -0.40
CA PHE A 195 9.60 10.79 -1.16
C PHE A 195 10.31 12.03 -0.62
N ASN A 196 10.30 13.11 -1.38
CA ASN A 196 10.80 14.38 -0.89
C ASN A 196 9.70 15.13 -0.14
N HIS A 197 10.03 15.68 1.02
CA HIS A 197 9.12 16.53 1.76
C HIS A 197 8.58 17.66 0.86
N PRO A 198 7.25 17.90 0.81
CA PRO A 198 6.67 18.82 -0.15
C PRO A 198 7.12 20.26 -0.01
N THR A 199 7.62 20.66 1.17
CA THR A 199 8.07 22.03 1.44
C THR A 199 9.60 22.12 1.57
N THR A 200 10.22 21.36 2.47
CA THR A 200 11.68 21.43 2.74
C THR A 200 12.51 20.75 1.66
N LYS A 201 11.92 19.86 0.86
CA LYS A 201 12.59 19.04 -0.17
C LYS A 201 13.53 17.97 0.38
N GLU A 202 13.64 17.82 1.68
CA GLU A 202 14.40 16.75 2.32
C GLU A 202 13.84 15.39 1.92
N LYS A 203 14.72 14.43 1.72
CA LYS A 203 14.34 13.05 1.43
C LYS A 203 13.85 12.39 2.71
N LEU A 204 12.61 11.92 2.68
CA LEU A 204 11.98 11.18 3.78
C LEU A 204 11.82 9.70 3.40
N SER A 205 11.97 8.84 4.40
CA SER A 205 11.82 7.39 4.27
C SER A 205 11.12 6.83 5.52
N PHE A 206 10.03 6.07 5.30
CA PHE A 206 9.25 5.46 6.37
C PHE A 206 9.09 3.98 6.09
N THR A 207 9.38 3.14 7.07
CA THR A 207 9.37 1.69 6.94
C THR A 207 8.56 1.06 8.07
N LEU A 208 7.77 0.04 7.73
CA LEU A 208 7.09 -0.85 8.67
C LEU A 208 7.25 -2.30 8.23
N LEU A 209 7.46 -3.21 9.17
CA LEU A 209 7.45 -4.64 8.91
C LEU A 209 6.08 -5.24 9.23
N PRO A 210 5.56 -6.16 8.39
CA PRO A 210 4.38 -6.93 8.77
C PRO A 210 4.74 -7.95 9.86
N GLU A 211 3.95 -7.97 10.94
CA GLU A 211 4.19 -8.85 12.09
C GLU A 211 3.16 -9.98 12.21
N GLU A 212 2.16 -10.01 11.32
CA GLU A 212 1.01 -10.92 11.43
C GLU A 212 0.78 -11.77 10.18
N GLY A 213 -0.14 -12.71 10.29
CA GLY A 213 -0.59 -13.55 9.19
C GLY A 213 0.50 -14.43 8.62
N TYR A 214 0.52 -14.56 7.30
CA TYR A 214 1.50 -15.39 6.58
C TYR A 214 2.95 -14.91 6.74
N PHE A 215 3.18 -13.64 7.08
CA PHE A 215 4.52 -13.08 7.25
C PHE A 215 5.26 -13.64 8.46
N LYS A 216 4.56 -14.17 9.48
CA LYS A 216 5.17 -14.78 10.67
C LYS A 216 6.08 -15.99 10.37
N GLN A 217 5.91 -16.62 9.21
CA GLN A 217 6.75 -17.75 8.82
C GLN A 217 8.17 -17.33 8.37
N PHE A 218 8.40 -16.04 8.13
CA PHE A 218 9.68 -15.48 7.68
C PHE A 218 10.27 -14.58 8.77
N ASP A 219 11.58 -14.67 8.97
CA ASP A 219 12.30 -13.78 9.90
C ASP A 219 12.65 -12.46 9.20
N LEU A 220 11.69 -11.55 9.18
CA LEU A 220 11.85 -10.26 8.50
C LEU A 220 12.77 -9.28 9.24
N LYS A 221 12.96 -9.45 10.57
CA LYS A 221 13.76 -8.52 11.38
C LYS A 221 15.27 -8.68 11.15
N ASN A 222 15.69 -9.89 10.79
CA ASN A 222 17.11 -10.23 10.55
C ASN A 222 17.48 -10.26 9.07
N LYS A 223 16.64 -9.72 8.18
CA LYS A 223 16.90 -9.65 6.73
C LYS A 223 17.27 -8.22 6.30
N ASP A 224 18.22 -8.13 5.40
CA ASP A 224 18.50 -6.90 4.64
C ASP A 224 17.39 -6.68 3.59
N ILE A 225 16.29 -6.03 4.02
CA ILE A 225 15.13 -5.78 3.17
C ILE A 225 15.17 -4.35 2.59
#